data_83d4d200c24e218244b664dcc55b850c
#
_entry.id   83d4d200c24e218244b664dcc55b850c
#
_cell.length_a   1.000
_cell.length_b   1.000
_cell.length_c   1.000
_cell.angle_alpha   90.00
_cell.angle_beta   90.00
_cell.angle_gamma   90.00
#
_symmetry.space_group_name_H-M   'P 1'
#
loop_
_entity.id
_entity.type
_entity.pdbx_description
1 polymer ?
#
loop_
_entity_poly.entity_id
_entity_poly.type
_entity_poly.pdbx_seq_one_letter_code
_entity_poly.pdbx_strand_id
1 'polypeptide(L)'
;LDPSASQIGKKESIADTARVLGRMYDGIEYRGFDQEIVEELAKYAGVPVWNGLTNEFHPTQMIADMLTIKEHFGHLKGIKLAYMGDARYNMGNSLMVVCAKLGMHFTACANKKYFPNEELVAQCRAIAEETGATITLTEDAMAGTKGADVIYTDVWVSMGEPDDVWASRIEELTPY
;
A
#
# COMPACT_ATOMS: atom_id res chain seq x y z
N LEU A 1 17.97 -11.80 3.60
CA LEU A 1 18.88 -11.96 2.44
C LEU A 1 19.01 -10.63 1.73
N ASP A 2 20.25 -10.24 1.41
CA ASP A 2 20.52 -9.04 0.65
C ASP A 2 20.66 -9.41 -0.85
N PRO A 3 19.89 -8.80 -1.76
CA PRO A 3 20.01 -9.07 -3.20
C PRO A 3 21.39 -8.81 -3.78
N SER A 4 22.16 -7.88 -3.19
CA SER A 4 23.53 -7.58 -3.63
C SER A 4 24.51 -8.71 -3.31
N ALA A 5 24.23 -9.50 -2.28
CA ALA A 5 25.05 -10.61 -1.81
C ALA A 5 24.51 -11.99 -2.22
N SER A 6 23.43 -12.04 -3.04
CA SER A 6 22.81 -13.28 -3.48
C SER A 6 22.69 -13.39 -5.00
N GLN A 7 22.32 -14.56 -5.48
CA GLN A 7 22.09 -14.82 -6.91
C GLN A 7 20.59 -14.81 -7.29
N ILE A 8 19.73 -14.41 -6.35
CA ILE A 8 18.28 -14.36 -6.51
C ILE A 8 17.92 -13.48 -7.72
N GLY A 9 17.10 -14.03 -8.61
CA GLY A 9 16.65 -13.34 -9.82
C GLY A 9 17.73 -13.15 -10.90
N LYS A 10 18.96 -13.66 -10.68
CA LYS A 10 20.08 -13.60 -11.65
C LYS A 10 20.42 -14.98 -12.20
N LYS A 11 20.94 -15.87 -11.36
CA LYS A 11 21.29 -17.24 -11.71
C LYS A 11 20.31 -18.28 -11.13
N GLU A 12 19.58 -17.88 -10.09
CA GLU A 12 18.54 -18.71 -9.46
C GLU A 12 17.17 -18.11 -9.76
N SER A 13 16.21 -18.98 -10.12
CA SER A 13 14.82 -18.56 -10.24
C SER A 13 14.21 -18.21 -8.88
N ILE A 14 13.25 -17.32 -8.86
CA ILE A 14 12.50 -17.01 -7.62
C ILE A 14 11.85 -18.29 -7.06
N ALA A 15 11.31 -19.15 -7.94
CA ALA A 15 10.70 -20.42 -7.54
C ALA A 15 11.68 -21.36 -6.86
N ASP A 16 12.93 -21.47 -7.32
CA ASP A 16 13.93 -22.33 -6.70
C ASP A 16 14.43 -21.76 -5.37
N THR A 17 14.67 -20.45 -5.32
CA THR A 17 14.96 -19.74 -4.07
C THR A 17 13.83 -19.95 -3.05
N ALA A 18 12.57 -19.83 -3.45
CA ALA A 18 11.42 -20.07 -2.57
C ALA A 18 11.43 -21.50 -1.98
N ARG A 19 11.67 -22.53 -2.81
CA ARG A 19 11.73 -23.92 -2.36
C ARG A 19 12.85 -24.16 -1.36
N VAL A 20 14.02 -23.55 -1.57
CA VAL A 20 15.17 -23.64 -0.66
C VAL A 20 14.86 -22.96 0.67
N LEU A 21 14.37 -21.71 0.64
CA LEU A 21 14.02 -20.96 1.84
C LEU A 21 12.93 -21.65 2.66
N GLY A 22 11.92 -22.21 2.01
CA GLY A 22 10.84 -22.97 2.67
C GLY A 22 11.29 -24.26 3.33
N ARG A 23 12.52 -24.75 3.04
CA ARG A 23 13.15 -25.86 3.76
C ARG A 23 14.01 -25.43 4.94
N MET A 24 14.37 -24.14 4.98
CA MET A 24 15.27 -23.58 6.00
C MET A 24 14.52 -22.80 7.08
N TYR A 25 13.36 -22.23 6.73
CA TYR A 25 12.63 -21.31 7.59
C TYR A 25 11.14 -21.67 7.68
N ASP A 26 10.50 -21.34 8.79
CA ASP A 26 9.08 -21.57 9.04
C ASP A 26 8.18 -20.49 8.41
N GLY A 27 8.77 -19.42 7.90
CA GLY A 27 8.10 -18.33 7.21
C GLY A 27 9.09 -17.37 6.57
N ILE A 28 8.64 -16.62 5.59
CA ILE A 28 9.44 -15.69 4.79
C ILE A 28 8.78 -14.32 4.78
N GLU A 29 9.51 -13.27 5.09
CA GLU A 29 9.10 -11.89 4.81
C GLU A 29 9.87 -11.39 3.59
N TYR A 30 9.13 -10.82 2.63
CA TYR A 30 9.68 -10.18 1.46
C TYR A 30 9.52 -8.67 1.55
N ARG A 31 10.62 -7.94 1.41
CA ARG A 31 10.62 -6.50 1.19
C ARG A 31 11.48 -6.20 -0.04
N GLY A 32 10.84 -5.71 -1.09
CA GLY A 32 11.49 -5.49 -2.39
C GLY A 32 10.69 -4.54 -3.27
N PHE A 33 10.86 -4.63 -4.59
CA PHE A 33 10.19 -3.75 -5.53
C PHE A 33 8.99 -4.45 -6.18
N ASP A 34 9.20 -5.56 -6.88
CA ASP A 34 8.18 -6.18 -7.71
C ASP A 34 7.17 -7.02 -6.89
N GLN A 35 5.89 -6.77 -7.10
CA GLN A 35 4.78 -7.54 -6.50
C GLN A 35 4.81 -9.01 -6.96
N GLU A 36 5.13 -9.26 -8.23
CA GLU A 36 5.19 -10.61 -8.79
C GLU A 36 6.19 -11.52 -8.05
N ILE A 37 7.29 -10.94 -7.53
CA ILE A 37 8.30 -11.72 -6.79
C ILE A 37 7.72 -12.28 -5.49
N VAL A 38 7.00 -11.48 -4.71
CA VAL A 38 6.41 -11.96 -3.44
C VAL A 38 5.31 -12.98 -3.70
N GLU A 39 4.55 -12.85 -4.78
CA GLU A 39 3.53 -13.82 -5.19
C GLU A 39 4.16 -15.15 -5.63
N GLU A 40 5.25 -15.10 -6.39
CA GLU A 40 5.99 -16.29 -6.79
C GLU A 40 6.64 -16.99 -5.57
N LEU A 41 7.23 -16.22 -4.64
CA LEU A 41 7.72 -16.75 -3.37
C LEU A 41 6.60 -17.48 -2.61
N ALA A 42 5.44 -16.85 -2.46
CA ALA A 42 4.29 -17.44 -1.77
C ALA A 42 3.79 -18.72 -2.43
N LYS A 43 3.84 -18.78 -3.75
CA LYS A 43 3.40 -19.95 -4.53
C LYS A 43 4.29 -21.19 -4.33
N TYR A 44 5.60 -21.00 -4.16
CA TYR A 44 6.57 -22.10 -4.20
C TYR A 44 7.28 -22.39 -2.87
N ALA A 45 7.19 -21.52 -1.87
CA ALA A 45 7.89 -21.69 -0.60
C ALA A 45 7.37 -22.86 0.24
N GLY A 46 6.07 -23.16 0.20
CA GLY A 46 5.44 -24.16 1.05
C GLY A 46 5.36 -23.77 2.54
N VAL A 47 5.70 -22.52 2.87
CA VAL A 47 5.58 -21.88 4.18
C VAL A 47 4.91 -20.52 4.01
N PRO A 48 4.35 -19.89 5.07
CA PRO A 48 3.79 -18.55 4.97
C PRO A 48 4.78 -17.52 4.43
N VAL A 49 4.31 -16.66 3.52
CA VAL A 49 5.09 -15.55 2.98
C VAL A 49 4.34 -14.25 3.24
N TRP A 50 5.01 -13.27 3.84
CA TRP A 50 4.47 -11.95 4.09
C TRP A 50 5.04 -10.93 3.12
N ASN A 51 4.16 -10.10 2.56
CA ASN A 51 4.58 -8.91 1.83
C ASN A 51 4.92 -7.80 2.83
N GLY A 52 6.21 -7.63 3.13
CA GLY A 52 6.73 -6.55 3.96
C GLY A 52 6.71 -5.20 3.25
N LEU A 53 6.89 -5.18 1.93
CA LEU A 53 6.71 -4.03 1.04
C LEU A 53 6.99 -4.43 -0.41
N THR A 54 6.16 -3.93 -1.32
CA THR A 54 6.44 -3.84 -2.76
C THR A 54 6.16 -2.41 -3.25
N ASN A 55 6.37 -2.14 -4.54
CA ASN A 55 5.94 -0.88 -5.16
C ASN A 55 4.41 -0.74 -5.21
N GLU A 56 3.67 -1.84 -5.18
CA GLU A 56 2.21 -1.85 -5.28
C GLU A 56 1.50 -1.90 -3.93
N PHE A 57 2.04 -2.65 -2.95
CA PHE A 57 1.39 -2.85 -1.67
C PHE A 57 2.38 -2.94 -0.49
N HIS A 58 1.89 -2.53 0.69
CA HIS A 58 2.59 -2.65 1.98
C HIS A 58 1.63 -3.14 3.08
N PRO A 59 1.13 -4.38 2.99
CA PRO A 59 0.07 -4.86 3.89
C PRO A 59 0.49 -4.98 5.36
N THR A 60 1.76 -5.25 5.65
CA THR A 60 2.26 -5.29 7.03
C THR A 60 2.22 -3.93 7.72
N GLN A 61 2.47 -2.83 6.98
CA GLN A 61 2.27 -1.48 7.48
C GLN A 61 0.80 -1.21 7.81
N MET A 62 -0.12 -1.71 7.00
CA MET A 62 -1.55 -1.54 7.25
C MET A 62 -1.99 -2.17 8.58
N ILE A 63 -1.40 -3.31 8.96
CA ILE A 63 -1.69 -3.93 10.25
C ILE A 63 -1.24 -3.02 11.40
N ALA A 64 -0.06 -2.43 11.30
CA ALA A 64 0.47 -1.49 12.30
C ALA A 64 -0.39 -0.22 12.40
N ASP A 65 -0.76 0.36 11.26
CA ASP A 65 -1.58 1.58 11.20
C ASP A 65 -2.99 1.33 11.77
N MET A 66 -3.61 0.20 11.40
CA MET A 66 -4.92 -0.17 11.91
C MET A 66 -4.88 -0.47 13.42
N LEU A 67 -3.80 -1.05 13.93
CA LEU A 67 -3.60 -1.22 15.37
C LEU A 67 -3.55 0.14 16.07
N THR A 68 -2.75 1.07 15.56
CA THR A 68 -2.61 2.43 16.11
C THR A 68 -3.95 3.18 16.12
N ILE A 69 -4.70 3.13 15.01
CA ILE A 69 -6.03 3.74 14.91
C ILE A 69 -7.00 3.10 15.91
N LYS A 70 -6.99 1.77 16.00
CA LYS A 70 -7.85 1.04 16.94
C LYS A 70 -7.51 1.34 18.41
N GLU A 71 -6.23 1.45 18.76
CA GLU A 71 -5.80 1.82 20.10
C GLU A 71 -6.24 3.24 20.48
N HIS A 72 -6.26 4.17 19.52
CA HIS A 72 -6.67 5.55 19.75
C HIS A 72 -8.19 5.71 19.80
N PHE A 73 -8.93 5.13 18.88
CA PHE A 73 -10.38 5.31 18.73
C PHE A 73 -11.23 4.18 19.34
N GLY A 74 -10.65 3.05 19.70
CA GLY A 74 -11.35 1.87 20.22
C GLY A 74 -12.03 1.01 19.15
N HIS A 75 -12.11 1.48 17.92
CA HIS A 75 -12.76 0.79 16.79
C HIS A 75 -12.13 1.22 15.46
N LEU A 76 -12.49 0.53 14.38
CA LEU A 76 -12.06 0.83 13.02
C LEU A 76 -13.24 1.20 12.12
N LYS A 77 -14.33 0.43 12.20
CA LYS A 77 -15.48 0.64 11.32
C LYS A 77 -16.04 2.06 11.46
N GLY A 78 -16.26 2.73 10.33
CA GLY A 78 -16.78 4.08 10.24
C GLY A 78 -15.75 5.21 10.44
N ILE A 79 -14.49 4.89 10.82
CA ILE A 79 -13.40 5.87 10.86
C ILE A 79 -13.16 6.42 9.45
N LYS A 80 -12.95 7.73 9.35
CA LYS A 80 -12.69 8.44 8.09
C LYS A 80 -11.20 8.76 7.99
N LEU A 81 -10.53 8.17 7.02
CA LEU A 81 -9.13 8.39 6.72
C LEU A 81 -8.96 9.19 5.43
N ALA A 82 -8.29 10.32 5.50
CA ALA A 82 -7.87 11.11 4.35
C ALA A 82 -6.38 10.88 4.09
N TYR A 83 -6.05 10.41 2.89
CA TYR A 83 -4.69 10.29 2.41
C TYR A 83 -4.34 11.50 1.56
N MET A 84 -3.26 12.19 1.90
CA MET A 84 -2.80 13.43 1.26
C MET A 84 -1.52 13.14 0.47
N GLY A 85 -1.51 13.42 -0.83
CA GLY A 85 -0.34 13.26 -1.68
C GLY A 85 -0.49 12.18 -2.76
N ASP A 86 0.62 11.57 -3.20
CA ASP A 86 0.64 10.60 -4.30
C ASP A 86 0.05 9.25 -3.89
N ALA A 87 -1.17 8.97 -4.31
CA ALA A 87 -1.91 7.76 -3.95
C ALA A 87 -1.76 6.60 -4.96
N ARG A 88 -0.86 6.70 -5.95
CA ARG A 88 -0.72 5.69 -7.02
C ARG A 88 0.00 4.40 -6.59
N TYR A 89 0.80 4.47 -5.52
CA TYR A 89 1.73 3.42 -5.12
C TYR A 89 1.29 2.69 -3.84
N ASN A 90 2.21 1.96 -3.26
CA ASN A 90 1.95 0.99 -2.18
C ASN A 90 1.14 1.54 -1.01
N MET A 91 1.42 2.75 -0.51
CA MET A 91 0.72 3.28 0.66
C MET A 91 -0.72 3.68 0.33
N GLY A 92 -0.93 4.45 -0.75
CA GLY A 92 -2.27 4.83 -1.20
C GLY A 92 -3.13 3.61 -1.53
N ASN A 93 -2.57 2.65 -2.28
CA ASN A 93 -3.25 1.41 -2.64
C ASN A 93 -3.62 0.58 -1.40
N SER A 94 -2.66 0.36 -0.49
CA SER A 94 -2.87 -0.48 0.69
C SER A 94 -3.86 0.14 1.67
N LEU A 95 -3.78 1.46 1.90
CA LEU A 95 -4.74 2.17 2.76
C LEU A 95 -6.15 2.10 2.18
N MET A 96 -6.31 2.28 0.86
CA MET A 96 -7.61 2.15 0.20
C MET A 96 -8.19 0.73 0.37
N VAL A 97 -7.37 -0.31 0.15
CA VAL A 97 -7.78 -1.71 0.29
C VAL A 97 -8.17 -2.04 1.74
N VAL A 98 -7.34 -1.67 2.72
CA VAL A 98 -7.63 -1.99 4.13
C VAL A 98 -8.85 -1.24 4.63
N CYS A 99 -9.03 0.02 4.26
CA CYS A 99 -10.23 0.79 4.59
C CYS A 99 -11.49 0.15 4.01
N ALA A 100 -11.47 -0.22 2.72
CA ALA A 100 -12.58 -0.93 2.09
C ALA A 100 -12.95 -2.21 2.82
N LYS A 101 -11.96 -3.04 3.19
CA LYS A 101 -12.18 -4.33 3.87
C LYS A 101 -12.69 -4.18 5.32
N LEU A 102 -12.28 -3.13 6.03
CA LEU A 102 -12.62 -2.94 7.45
C LEU A 102 -13.83 -2.03 7.69
N GLY A 103 -14.51 -1.59 6.62
CA GLY A 103 -15.67 -0.69 6.73
C GLY A 103 -15.28 0.72 7.16
N MET A 104 -14.05 1.16 6.89
CA MET A 104 -13.57 2.53 7.08
C MET A 104 -13.82 3.34 5.81
N HIS A 105 -13.96 4.65 5.95
CA HIS A 105 -14.09 5.55 4.81
C HIS A 105 -12.71 6.06 4.38
N PHE A 106 -12.39 5.92 3.11
CA PHE A 106 -11.11 6.36 2.53
C PHE A 106 -11.32 7.51 1.55
N THR A 107 -10.53 8.57 1.68
CA THR A 107 -10.48 9.66 0.74
C THR A 107 -9.05 9.90 0.28
N ALA A 108 -8.77 9.74 -1.02
CA ALA A 108 -7.50 10.19 -1.60
C ALA A 108 -7.63 11.65 -2.05
N CYS A 109 -6.79 12.50 -1.47
CA CYS A 109 -6.70 13.93 -1.79
C CYS A 109 -5.42 14.18 -2.58
N ALA A 110 -5.53 14.39 -3.87
CA ALA A 110 -4.40 14.64 -4.76
C ALA A 110 -4.89 15.21 -6.10
N ASN A 111 -3.98 15.76 -6.90
CA ASN A 111 -4.25 15.99 -8.30
C ASN A 111 -4.63 14.66 -8.98
N LYS A 112 -5.58 14.70 -9.91
CA LYS A 112 -6.14 13.51 -10.58
C LYS A 112 -5.09 12.54 -11.13
N LYS A 113 -3.94 13.03 -11.60
CA LYS A 113 -2.84 12.19 -12.10
C LYS A 113 -2.15 11.34 -11.04
N TYR A 114 -2.39 11.63 -9.76
CA TYR A 114 -1.87 10.90 -8.60
C TYR A 114 -2.91 10.03 -7.91
N PHE A 115 -4.06 9.82 -8.53
CA PHE A 115 -5.07 8.88 -8.03
C PHE A 115 -4.62 7.43 -8.23
N PRO A 116 -5.09 6.50 -7.39
CA PRO A 116 -4.86 5.07 -7.58
C PRO A 116 -5.39 4.58 -8.93
N ASN A 117 -4.89 3.42 -9.36
CA ASN A 117 -5.36 2.77 -10.58
C ASN A 117 -6.87 2.56 -10.56
N GLU A 118 -7.55 2.85 -11.68
CA GLU A 118 -9.02 2.80 -11.79
C GLU A 118 -9.60 1.39 -11.54
N GLU A 119 -8.90 0.34 -11.94
CA GLU A 119 -9.32 -1.03 -11.71
C GLU A 119 -9.29 -1.38 -10.21
N LEU A 120 -8.22 -0.99 -9.51
CA LEU A 120 -8.12 -1.18 -8.05
C LEU A 120 -9.19 -0.36 -7.31
N VAL A 121 -9.46 0.86 -7.76
CA VAL A 121 -10.55 1.69 -7.21
C VAL A 121 -11.90 1.00 -7.37
N ALA A 122 -12.18 0.43 -8.55
CA ALA A 122 -13.43 -0.30 -8.79
C ALA A 122 -13.56 -1.54 -7.89
N GLN A 123 -12.48 -2.32 -7.72
CA GLN A 123 -12.45 -3.46 -6.81
C GLN A 123 -12.70 -3.02 -5.35
N CYS A 124 -12.05 -1.96 -4.90
CA CYS A 124 -12.24 -1.44 -3.54
C CYS A 124 -13.67 -0.91 -3.31
N ARG A 125 -14.29 -0.29 -4.32
CA ARG A 125 -15.68 0.15 -4.23
C ARG A 125 -16.65 -1.03 -4.14
N ALA A 126 -16.41 -2.12 -4.88
CA ALA A 126 -17.23 -3.33 -4.75
C ALA A 126 -17.14 -3.94 -3.34
N ILE A 127 -15.92 -4.00 -2.76
CA ILE A 127 -15.73 -4.44 -1.37
C ILE A 127 -16.45 -3.48 -0.39
N ALA A 128 -16.38 -2.17 -0.65
CA ALA A 128 -16.98 -1.15 0.19
C ALA A 128 -18.52 -1.26 0.25
N GLU A 129 -19.19 -1.69 -0.81
CA GLU A 129 -20.63 -1.96 -0.82
C GLU A 129 -21.02 -3.03 0.22
N GLU A 130 -20.18 -4.06 0.40
CA GLU A 130 -20.44 -5.14 1.36
C GLU A 130 -20.13 -4.72 2.81
N THR A 131 -19.11 -3.90 3.03
CA THR A 131 -18.62 -3.53 4.36
C THR A 131 -19.26 -2.27 4.94
N GLY A 132 -19.85 -1.44 4.07
CA GLY A 132 -20.36 -0.11 4.39
C GLY A 132 -19.30 0.99 4.37
N ALA A 133 -18.12 0.72 3.80
CA ALA A 133 -17.08 1.72 3.53
C ALA A 133 -17.49 2.68 2.41
N THR A 134 -16.73 3.76 2.24
CA THR A 134 -16.80 4.63 1.06
C THR A 134 -15.41 4.91 0.53
N ILE A 135 -15.24 4.94 -0.80
CA ILE A 135 -13.98 5.27 -1.47
C ILE A 135 -14.19 6.52 -2.31
N THR A 136 -13.55 7.60 -1.89
CA THR A 136 -13.64 8.93 -2.51
C THR A 136 -12.29 9.35 -3.07
N LEU A 137 -12.28 9.97 -4.25
CA LEU A 137 -11.12 10.60 -4.85
C LEU A 137 -11.46 12.06 -5.09
N THR A 138 -10.61 12.99 -4.68
CA THR A 138 -10.87 14.43 -4.82
C THR A 138 -9.60 15.24 -5.03
N GLU A 139 -9.71 16.27 -5.84
CA GLU A 139 -8.67 17.30 -6.00
C GLU A 139 -8.87 18.48 -5.03
N ASP A 140 -9.94 18.48 -4.26
CA ASP A 140 -10.23 19.51 -3.25
C ASP A 140 -9.75 19.02 -1.88
N ALA A 141 -8.58 19.49 -1.47
CA ALA A 141 -7.95 19.14 -0.19
C ALA A 141 -8.82 19.49 1.02
N MET A 142 -9.51 20.64 0.97
CA MET A 142 -10.38 21.10 2.07
C MET A 142 -11.63 20.25 2.18
N ALA A 143 -12.25 19.90 1.06
CA ALA A 143 -13.41 19.02 1.05
C ALA A 143 -13.03 17.58 1.47
N GLY A 144 -11.89 17.08 1.00
CA GLY A 144 -11.43 15.72 1.27
C GLY A 144 -11.00 15.49 2.72
N THR A 145 -10.49 16.50 3.40
CA THR A 145 -10.09 16.43 4.82
C THR A 145 -11.21 16.80 5.78
N LYS A 146 -12.31 17.37 5.28
CA LYS A 146 -13.41 17.80 6.14
C LYS A 146 -14.04 16.65 6.91
N GLY A 147 -13.89 16.70 8.25
CA GLY A 147 -14.44 15.68 9.14
C GLY A 147 -13.69 14.35 9.08
N ALA A 148 -12.45 14.35 8.58
CA ALA A 148 -11.56 13.20 8.70
C ALA A 148 -11.15 12.99 10.16
N ASP A 149 -11.14 11.73 10.59
CA ASP A 149 -10.65 11.33 11.91
C ASP A 149 -9.13 11.11 11.88
N VAL A 150 -8.62 10.70 10.72
CA VAL A 150 -7.20 10.41 10.47
C VAL A 150 -6.76 11.12 9.18
N ILE A 151 -5.64 11.85 9.25
CA ILE A 151 -4.94 12.38 8.09
C ILE A 151 -3.63 11.61 7.95
N TYR A 152 -3.40 11.08 6.77
CA TYR A 152 -2.22 10.29 6.43
C TYR A 152 -1.46 10.93 5.27
N THR A 153 -0.15 10.95 5.34
CA THR A 153 0.72 11.36 4.24
C THR A 153 1.95 10.47 4.18
N ASP A 154 2.57 10.42 3.02
CA ASP A 154 3.81 9.68 2.77
C ASP A 154 4.77 10.55 1.95
N VAL A 155 5.92 10.02 1.58
CA VAL A 155 6.89 10.70 0.71
C VAL A 155 6.27 11.00 -0.65
N TRP A 156 6.65 12.13 -1.24
CA TRP A 156 6.12 12.57 -2.54
C TRP A 156 6.84 11.98 -3.74
N VAL A 157 8.01 11.40 -3.54
CA VAL A 157 8.75 10.66 -4.57
C VAL A 157 8.86 9.22 -4.12
N SER A 158 8.20 8.34 -4.86
CA SER A 158 8.11 6.93 -4.51
C SER A 158 9.36 6.15 -4.91
N MET A 159 9.51 4.99 -4.31
CA MET A 159 10.62 4.06 -4.60
C MET A 159 10.67 3.74 -6.09
N GLY A 160 11.86 3.89 -6.70
CA GLY A 160 12.09 3.63 -8.12
C GLY A 160 11.85 4.84 -9.04
N GLU A 161 11.32 5.95 -8.54
CA GLU A 161 11.25 7.20 -9.31
C GLU A 161 12.61 7.94 -9.27
N PRO A 162 12.99 8.64 -10.35
CA PRO A 162 14.24 9.40 -10.38
C PRO A 162 14.17 10.66 -9.52
N ASP A 163 15.30 11.07 -8.95
CA ASP A 163 15.38 12.23 -8.05
C ASP A 163 15.04 13.57 -8.73
N ASP A 164 15.11 13.66 -10.04
CA ASP A 164 14.84 14.88 -10.82
C ASP A 164 13.33 15.27 -10.81
N VAL A 165 12.45 14.35 -10.43
CA VAL A 165 11.00 14.65 -10.31
C VAL A 165 10.64 15.47 -9.05
N TRP A 166 11.56 15.66 -8.08
CA TRP A 166 11.27 16.36 -6.83
C TRP A 166 10.70 17.77 -7.04
N ALA A 167 11.28 18.56 -7.93
CA ALA A 167 10.82 19.93 -8.16
C ALA A 167 9.35 20.01 -8.60
N SER A 168 8.96 19.13 -9.54
CA SER A 168 7.58 19.05 -10.01
C SER A 168 6.64 18.49 -8.93
N ARG A 169 7.11 17.53 -8.13
CA ARG A 169 6.32 16.99 -7.01
C ARG A 169 6.00 18.04 -5.95
N ILE A 170 6.99 18.85 -5.57
CA ILE A 170 6.79 19.95 -4.62
C ILE A 170 5.72 20.93 -5.15
N GLU A 171 5.83 21.35 -6.40
CA GLU A 171 4.86 22.28 -7.00
C GLU A 171 3.44 21.71 -7.01
N GLU A 172 3.29 20.44 -7.41
CA GLU A 172 2.00 19.82 -7.64
C GLU A 172 1.33 19.26 -6.37
N LEU A 173 2.11 18.84 -5.38
CA LEU A 173 1.59 18.22 -4.16
C LEU A 173 1.57 19.17 -2.96
N THR A 174 2.16 20.37 -3.04
CA THR A 174 2.10 21.36 -1.95
C THR A 174 0.68 21.66 -1.44
N PRO A 175 -0.39 21.62 -2.26
CA PRO A 175 -1.76 21.81 -1.77
C PRO A 175 -2.32 20.64 -0.95
N TYR A 176 -1.62 19.48 -0.99
CA TYR A 176 -2.10 18.21 -0.41
C TYR A 176 -1.23 17.68 0.76
#